data_e7970202e9616aea90d99caa65d5d179
#
_entry.id   e7970202e9616aea90d99caa65d5d179
#
_cell.length_a   1.000
_cell.length_b   1.000
_cell.length_c   1.000
_cell.angle_alpha   90.00
_cell.angle_beta   90.00
_cell.angle_gamma   90.00
#
_symmetry.space_group_name_H-M   'P 1'
#
loop_
_entity.id
_entity.type
_entity.pdbx_description
1 polymer ?
#
loop_
_entity_poly.entity_id
_entity_poly.type
_entity_poly.pdbx_seq_one_letter_code
_entity_poly.pdbx_strand_id
1 'polypeptide(L)'
;MSGLVRLGVILTDRGSKYAVSGAAVASRAEIDSVLNDLKSDKTYAKATHNTWAATLPTGALKADDGESGAGMVILRMIERAELQNHVIIVTRWYGGKKLGGDRFRRVQDATRAYLDHIGVQS
;
A
#
# COMPACT_ATOMS: atom_id res chain seq x y z
N MET A 1 -6.40 -6.13 -17.49
CA MET A 1 -6.39 -6.43 -16.05
C MET A 1 -4.97 -6.37 -15.53
N SER A 2 -4.79 -5.80 -14.37
CA SER A 2 -3.47 -5.48 -13.83
C SER A 2 -2.88 -6.53 -12.89
N GLY A 3 -3.61 -7.60 -12.59
CA GLY A 3 -3.20 -8.57 -11.57
C GLY A 3 -3.34 -8.07 -10.14
N LEU A 4 -4.13 -7.02 -9.93
CA LEU A 4 -4.37 -6.43 -8.63
C LEU A 4 -5.00 -7.45 -7.66
N VAL A 5 -4.38 -7.60 -6.49
CA VAL A 5 -4.91 -8.39 -5.37
C VAL A 5 -5.35 -7.41 -4.29
N ARG A 6 -6.63 -7.42 -3.94
CA ARG A 6 -7.19 -6.54 -2.90
C ARG A 6 -7.59 -7.35 -1.69
N LEU A 7 -7.00 -7.02 -0.53
CA LEU A 7 -7.42 -7.65 0.73
C LEU A 7 -8.62 -6.94 1.35
N GLY A 8 -8.89 -5.71 0.91
CA GLY A 8 -9.93 -4.88 1.51
C GLY A 8 -9.48 -4.28 2.84
N VAL A 9 -10.44 -3.82 3.63
CA VAL A 9 -10.17 -3.21 4.93
C VAL A 9 -9.68 -4.27 5.90
N ILE A 10 -8.47 -4.09 6.43
CA ILE A 10 -7.85 -5.08 7.33
C ILE A 10 -7.80 -4.59 8.78
N LEU A 11 -7.93 -3.30 9.02
CA LEU A 11 -8.00 -2.76 10.38
C LEU A 11 -8.67 -1.39 10.41
N THR A 12 -9.13 -1.01 11.58
CA THR A 12 -9.69 0.31 11.86
C THR A 12 -9.07 0.82 13.16
N ASP A 13 -8.67 2.08 13.17
CA ASP A 13 -8.10 2.72 14.35
C ASP A 13 -8.66 4.13 14.48
N ARG A 14 -9.32 4.41 15.60
CA ARG A 14 -9.94 5.72 15.89
C ARG A 14 -10.76 6.25 14.71
N GLY A 15 -11.52 5.35 14.06
CA GLY A 15 -12.38 5.65 12.92
C GLY A 15 -11.68 5.64 11.56
N SER A 16 -10.37 5.73 11.49
CA SER A 16 -9.64 5.58 10.24
C SER A 16 -9.62 4.12 9.81
N LYS A 17 -9.97 3.87 8.55
CA LYS A 17 -9.95 2.52 7.96
C LYS A 17 -8.72 2.36 7.10
N TYR A 18 -8.10 1.20 7.18
CA TYR A 18 -6.92 0.87 6.39
C TYR A 18 -7.18 -0.39 5.58
N ALA A 19 -6.91 -0.30 4.28
CA ALA A 19 -6.94 -1.44 3.38
C ALA A 19 -5.57 -1.61 2.75
N VAL A 20 -5.29 -2.82 2.25
CA VAL A 20 -4.04 -3.09 1.56
C VAL A 20 -4.31 -3.87 0.29
N SER A 21 -3.53 -3.56 -0.73
CA SER A 21 -3.60 -4.18 -2.04
C SER A 21 -2.20 -4.30 -2.60
N GLY A 22 -2.02 -5.12 -3.61
CA GLY A 22 -0.73 -5.22 -4.28
C GLY A 22 -0.83 -5.99 -5.57
N ALA A 23 0.29 -6.03 -6.28
CA ALA A 23 0.39 -6.75 -7.54
C ALA A 23 1.85 -6.96 -7.92
N ALA A 24 2.11 -8.00 -8.70
CA ALA A 24 3.38 -8.15 -9.38
C ALA A 24 3.48 -7.10 -10.48
N VAL A 25 4.58 -6.38 -10.54
CA VAL A 25 4.83 -5.33 -11.54
C VAL A 25 6.30 -5.35 -11.95
N ALA A 26 6.59 -4.97 -13.18
CA ALA A 26 7.96 -4.90 -13.67
C ALA A 26 8.33 -3.50 -14.17
N SER A 27 7.40 -2.55 -14.18
CA SER A 27 7.64 -1.20 -14.71
C SER A 27 6.75 -0.18 -14.04
N ARG A 28 7.12 1.10 -14.18
CA ARG A 28 6.27 2.22 -13.73
C ARG A 28 4.91 2.21 -14.42
N ALA A 29 4.87 1.88 -15.70
CA ALA A 29 3.62 1.83 -16.43
C ALA A 29 2.68 0.77 -15.85
N GLU A 30 3.21 -0.37 -15.41
CA GLU A 30 2.40 -1.39 -14.76
C GLU A 30 1.90 -0.94 -13.39
N ILE A 31 2.72 -0.20 -12.64
CA ILE A 31 2.27 0.42 -11.37
C ILE A 31 1.08 1.33 -11.65
N ASP A 32 1.17 2.20 -12.66
CA ASP A 32 0.08 3.11 -13.01
C ASP A 32 -1.19 2.35 -13.37
N SER A 33 -1.08 1.23 -14.09
CA SER A 33 -2.22 0.37 -14.43
C SER A 33 -2.87 -0.22 -13.16
N VAL A 34 -2.05 -0.67 -12.20
CA VAL A 34 -2.55 -1.20 -10.93
C VAL A 34 -3.28 -0.11 -10.14
N LEU A 35 -2.72 1.10 -10.06
CA LEU A 35 -3.35 2.22 -9.37
C LEU A 35 -4.66 2.62 -10.05
N ASN A 36 -4.70 2.67 -11.37
CA ASN A 36 -5.92 2.98 -12.12
C ASN A 36 -6.99 1.93 -11.88
N ASP A 37 -6.61 0.66 -11.85
CA ASP A 37 -7.52 -0.44 -11.58
C ASP A 37 -8.10 -0.33 -10.16
N LEU A 38 -7.26 -0.05 -9.17
CA LEU A 38 -7.72 0.16 -7.80
C LEU A 38 -8.70 1.33 -7.71
N LYS A 39 -8.37 2.46 -8.33
CA LYS A 39 -9.18 3.68 -8.28
C LYS A 39 -10.39 3.64 -9.21
N SER A 40 -10.55 2.60 -10.03
CA SER A 40 -11.78 2.39 -10.77
C SER A 40 -12.95 2.05 -9.82
N ASP A 41 -12.64 1.56 -8.64
CA ASP A 41 -13.59 1.47 -7.53
C ASP A 41 -13.67 2.85 -6.86
N LYS A 42 -14.85 3.45 -6.89
CA LYS A 42 -15.05 4.81 -6.37
C LYS A 42 -14.71 4.93 -4.89
N THR A 43 -14.88 3.88 -4.11
CA THR A 43 -14.52 3.87 -2.69
C THR A 43 -13.03 4.14 -2.51
N TYR A 44 -12.20 3.50 -3.34
CA TYR A 44 -10.75 3.69 -3.30
C TYR A 44 -10.33 5.02 -3.92
N ALA A 45 -11.01 5.46 -4.98
CA ALA A 45 -10.73 6.78 -5.59
C ALA A 45 -10.98 7.92 -4.61
N LYS A 46 -11.94 7.75 -3.68
CA LYS A 46 -12.30 8.76 -2.68
C LYS A 46 -11.50 8.63 -1.38
N ALA A 47 -10.59 7.66 -1.29
CA ALA A 47 -9.77 7.49 -0.10
C ALA A 47 -8.93 8.74 0.16
N THR A 48 -8.59 8.95 1.43
CA THR A 48 -7.75 10.09 1.83
C THR A 48 -6.34 9.92 1.29
N HIS A 49 -5.80 8.70 1.37
CA HIS A 49 -4.46 8.37 0.89
C HIS A 49 -4.45 6.99 0.26
N ASN A 50 -3.73 6.86 -0.85
CA ASN A 50 -3.34 5.59 -1.45
C ASN A 50 -1.81 5.59 -1.56
N THR A 51 -1.14 5.33 -0.45
CA THR A 51 0.32 5.31 -0.35
C THR A 51 0.86 4.02 -0.95
N TRP A 52 1.93 4.09 -1.72
CA TRP A 52 2.48 2.87 -2.29
C TRP A 52 4.00 2.90 -2.36
N ALA A 53 4.58 1.71 -2.44
CA ALA A 53 5.99 1.52 -2.72
C ALA A 53 6.16 0.27 -3.57
N ALA A 54 7.22 0.23 -4.34
CA ALA A 54 7.51 -0.88 -5.25
C ALA A 54 9.01 -1.10 -5.39
N THR A 55 9.38 -2.34 -5.62
CA THR A 55 10.72 -2.69 -6.10
C THR A 55 10.59 -3.19 -7.53
N LEU A 56 11.38 -2.62 -8.42
CA LEU A 56 11.38 -2.92 -9.85
C LEU A 56 12.78 -3.38 -10.26
N PRO A 57 12.92 -3.99 -11.44
CA PRO A 57 14.27 -4.32 -11.95
C PRO A 57 15.17 -3.09 -12.05
N THR A 58 14.58 -1.91 -12.25
CA THR A 58 15.33 -0.65 -12.38
C THR A 58 15.55 0.07 -11.05
N GLY A 59 15.02 -0.43 -9.95
CA GLY A 59 15.17 0.18 -8.63
C GLY A 59 13.85 0.36 -7.90
N ALA A 60 13.90 1.02 -6.76
CA ALA A 60 12.74 1.25 -5.90
C ALA A 60 12.02 2.54 -6.28
N LEU A 61 10.70 2.54 -6.15
CA LEU A 61 9.83 3.71 -6.29
C LEU A 61 8.86 3.76 -5.13
N LYS A 62 8.42 4.97 -4.77
CA LYS A 62 7.40 5.14 -3.75
C LYS A 62 6.64 6.45 -3.95
N ALA A 63 5.45 6.53 -3.38
CA ALA A 63 4.66 7.75 -3.34
C ALA A 63 3.83 7.78 -2.06
N ASP A 64 3.94 8.87 -1.32
CA ASP A 64 3.23 9.03 -0.05
C ASP A 64 1.74 9.31 -0.25
N ASP A 65 1.38 9.96 -1.33
CA ASP A 65 0.01 10.36 -1.63
C ASP A 65 -0.62 11.14 -0.45
N GLY A 66 0.14 12.08 0.10
CA GLY A 66 -0.30 12.92 1.21
C GLY A 66 -0.09 12.35 2.61
N GLU A 67 0.23 11.06 2.74
CA GLU A 67 0.58 10.43 4.02
C GLU A 67 2.10 10.52 4.20
N SER A 68 2.59 11.68 4.60
CA SER A 68 4.02 11.97 4.62
C SER A 68 4.85 10.91 5.36
N GLY A 69 5.81 10.32 4.68
CA GLY A 69 6.71 9.29 5.23
C GLY A 69 6.20 7.87 5.10
N ALA A 70 4.93 7.66 4.75
CA ALA A 70 4.33 6.32 4.72
C ALA A 70 4.89 5.45 3.59
N GLY A 71 5.23 6.05 2.45
CA GLY A 71 5.84 5.31 1.34
C GLY A 71 7.13 4.63 1.74
N MET A 72 7.97 5.30 2.52
CA MET A 72 9.22 4.73 3.01
C MET A 72 8.98 3.57 3.98
N VAL A 73 7.93 3.65 4.79
CA VAL A 73 7.57 2.55 5.71
C VAL A 73 7.28 1.30 4.91
N ILE A 74 6.48 1.41 3.85
CA ILE A 74 6.14 0.27 2.98
C ILE A 74 7.41 -0.25 2.30
N LEU A 75 8.21 0.66 1.73
CA LEU A 75 9.40 0.28 0.98
C LEU A 75 10.39 -0.52 1.84
N ARG A 76 10.64 -0.06 3.06
CA ARG A 76 11.55 -0.78 3.98
C ARG A 76 11.08 -2.20 4.28
N MET A 77 9.78 -2.40 4.40
CA MET A 77 9.23 -3.73 4.64
C MET A 77 9.37 -4.62 3.42
N ILE A 78 9.13 -4.07 2.22
CA ILE A 78 9.34 -4.79 0.97
C ILE A 78 10.82 -5.22 0.85
N GLU A 79 11.74 -4.31 1.16
CA GLU A 79 13.18 -4.60 1.07
C GLU A 79 13.63 -5.66 2.07
N ARG A 80 13.14 -5.59 3.31
CA ARG A 80 13.44 -6.63 4.31
C ARG A 80 12.90 -7.98 3.91
N ALA A 81 11.74 -8.02 3.28
CA ALA A 81 11.14 -9.25 2.79
C ALA A 81 11.80 -9.76 1.52
N GLU A 82 12.73 -8.99 0.94
CA GLU A 82 13.39 -9.30 -0.32
C GLU A 82 12.38 -9.56 -1.45
N LEU A 83 11.23 -8.88 -1.39
CA LEU A 83 10.19 -9.00 -2.41
C LEU A 83 10.58 -8.16 -3.61
N GLN A 84 10.68 -8.80 -4.78
CA GLN A 84 11.09 -8.16 -6.02
C GLN A 84 9.92 -8.02 -7.00
N ASN A 85 9.97 -6.98 -7.83
CA ASN A 85 9.01 -6.78 -8.91
C ASN A 85 7.57 -6.80 -8.39
N HIS A 86 7.33 -5.95 -7.39
CA HIS A 86 6.05 -5.93 -6.69
C HIS A 86 5.72 -4.52 -6.21
N VAL A 87 4.44 -4.17 -6.21
CA VAL A 87 3.93 -2.94 -5.60
C VAL A 87 2.98 -3.31 -4.46
N ILE A 88 3.06 -2.59 -3.34
CA ILE A 88 2.09 -2.70 -2.25
C ILE A 88 1.50 -1.31 -2.03
N ILE A 89 0.17 -1.24 -1.95
CA ILE A 89 -0.60 0.00 -1.78
C ILE A 89 -1.36 -0.09 -0.46
N VAL A 90 -1.15 0.89 0.41
CA VAL A 90 -1.92 1.02 1.65
C VAL A 90 -2.91 2.17 1.47
N THR A 91 -4.18 1.86 1.60
CA THR A 91 -5.28 2.81 1.44
C THR A 91 -5.80 3.20 2.81
N ARG A 92 -5.96 4.50 3.05
CA ARG A 92 -6.53 5.01 4.30
C ARG A 92 -7.71 5.93 4.02
N TRP A 93 -8.80 5.71 4.75
CA TRP A 93 -9.94 6.63 4.84
C TRP A 93 -9.88 7.28 6.22
N TYR A 94 -9.64 8.59 6.25
CA TYR A 94 -9.49 9.33 7.51
C TYR A 94 -10.81 9.33 8.29
N GLY A 95 -10.73 9.03 9.59
CA GLY A 95 -11.91 8.88 10.45
C GLY A 95 -12.21 10.07 11.36
N GLY A 96 -11.59 11.23 11.11
CA GLY A 96 -11.85 12.43 11.88
C GLY A 96 -10.93 12.65 13.09
N LYS A 97 -10.09 11.67 13.42
CA LYS A 97 -9.13 11.79 14.52
C LYS A 97 -7.71 11.54 14.02
N LYS A 98 -6.79 12.41 14.43
CA LYS A 98 -5.39 12.25 14.09
C LYS A 98 -4.78 11.08 14.86
N LEU A 99 -3.99 10.27 14.19
CA LEU A 99 -3.31 9.12 14.78
C LEU A 99 -1.88 9.46 15.23
N GLY A 100 -1.34 10.61 14.83
CA GLY A 100 0.03 10.98 15.13
C GLY A 100 1.01 9.94 14.62
N GLY A 101 1.97 9.51 15.44
CA GLY A 101 2.94 8.48 15.07
C GLY A 101 2.34 7.09 14.85
N ASP A 102 1.18 6.82 15.42
CA ASP A 102 0.51 5.52 15.27
C ASP A 102 0.12 5.24 13.83
N ARG A 103 -0.04 6.27 12.99
CA ARG A 103 -0.35 6.07 11.56
C ARG A 103 0.71 5.22 10.86
N PHE A 104 1.98 5.37 11.21
CA PHE A 104 3.06 4.57 10.64
C PHE A 104 2.97 3.10 11.07
N ARG A 105 2.61 2.87 12.34
CA ARG A 105 2.37 1.53 12.83
C ARG A 105 1.23 0.85 12.10
N ARG A 106 0.15 1.61 11.79
CA ARG A 106 -0.97 1.05 11.02
C ARG A 106 -0.56 0.73 9.58
N VAL A 107 0.28 1.57 8.97
CA VAL A 107 0.83 1.28 7.64
C VAL A 107 1.68 0.01 7.67
N GLN A 108 2.48 -0.19 8.72
CA GLN A 108 3.24 -1.42 8.91
C GLN A 108 2.32 -2.64 9.04
N ASP A 109 1.27 -2.54 9.85
CA ASP A 109 0.31 -3.63 10.05
C ASP A 109 -0.36 -4.03 8.72
N ALA A 110 -0.76 -3.04 7.94
CA ALA A 110 -1.40 -3.26 6.63
C ALA A 110 -0.42 -3.95 5.66
N THR A 111 0.81 -3.46 5.59
CA THR A 111 1.84 -4.03 4.72
C THR A 111 2.13 -5.47 5.13
N ARG A 112 2.24 -5.74 6.42
CA ARG A 112 2.49 -7.09 6.93
C ARG A 112 1.36 -8.04 6.56
N ALA A 113 0.11 -7.58 6.66
CA ALA A 113 -1.05 -8.39 6.27
C ALA A 113 -0.96 -8.82 4.81
N TYR A 114 -0.52 -7.92 3.93
CA TYR A 114 -0.34 -8.26 2.53
C TYR A 114 0.79 -9.27 2.32
N LEU A 115 1.95 -9.04 2.95
CA LEU A 115 3.09 -9.95 2.85
C LEU A 115 2.73 -11.35 3.36
N ASP A 116 2.02 -11.43 4.47
CA ASP A 116 1.54 -12.71 5.01
C ASP A 116 0.61 -13.41 4.02
N HIS A 117 -0.29 -12.65 3.40
CA HIS A 117 -1.25 -13.20 2.44
C HIS A 117 -0.56 -13.85 1.23
N ILE A 118 0.50 -13.22 0.72
CA ILE A 118 1.24 -13.78 -0.41
C ILE A 118 2.33 -14.77 0.00
N GLY A 119 2.46 -15.05 1.30
CA GLY A 119 3.38 -16.07 1.81
C GLY A 119 4.83 -15.62 1.90
N VAL A 120 5.09 -14.32 2.00
CA VAL A 120 6.44 -13.75 2.11
C VAL A 120 6.66 -13.31 3.56
N GLN A 121 7.78 -13.73 4.13
CA GLN A 121 8.14 -13.35 5.51
C GLN A 121 9.03 -12.10 5.48
N SER A 122 8.71 -11.18 6.36
CA SER A 122 9.51 -9.97 6.57
C SER A 122 10.45 -10.10 7.74
#